data_9763ad3b025358bb60179b9fd90188c5
#
_entry.id   9763ad3b025358bb60179b9fd90188c5
#
_cell.length_a   1.000
_cell.length_b   1.000
_cell.length_c   1.000
_cell.angle_alpha   90.00
_cell.angle_beta   90.00
_cell.angle_gamma   90.00
#
_symmetry.space_group_name_H-M   'P 1'
#
loop_
_entity.id
_entity.type
_entity.pdbx_description
1 polymer ?
#
loop_
_entity_poly.entity_id
_entity_poly.type
_entity_poly.pdbx_seq_one_letter_code
_entity_poly.pdbx_strand_id
1 'polypeptide(L)'
;MRINLFYFKKLRLVFILVFLLQFQFMKASETKSEENKLSEFWKSAIQNNRNRNHYAALEDYSKALEIAPNNHLLFYNRGLTYANLQLLTQAINDFNNSIKIKPDFGPGYGDRGMAFYDLDQKDKACADFKKAADLEYKLALSWINDSKRNSWCIK
;
A
#
# COMPACT_ATOMS: atom_id res chain seq x y z
N MET A 1 -65.44 4.13 -14.52
CA MET A 1 -64.46 3.76 -13.46
C MET A 1 -63.15 4.46 -13.74
N ARG A 2 -62.91 5.66 -13.20
CA ARG A 2 -61.64 6.42 -13.40
C ARG A 2 -60.62 5.85 -12.39
N ILE A 3 -59.77 4.92 -12.86
CA ILE A 3 -58.65 4.42 -12.10
C ILE A 3 -57.68 5.58 -11.88
N ASN A 4 -57.42 5.89 -10.62
CA ASN A 4 -56.76 7.10 -10.15
C ASN A 4 -55.28 7.10 -10.58
N LEU A 5 -54.95 7.75 -11.70
CA LEU A 5 -53.62 7.88 -12.29
C LEU A 5 -52.56 8.40 -11.25
N PHE A 6 -53.05 9.07 -10.22
CA PHE A 6 -52.26 9.57 -9.11
C PHE A 6 -51.74 8.46 -8.20
N TYR A 7 -52.50 7.38 -8.03
CA TYR A 7 -52.14 6.23 -7.25
C TYR A 7 -51.03 5.42 -7.93
N PHE A 8 -51.09 5.25 -9.22
CA PHE A 8 -50.06 4.58 -10.01
C PHE A 8 -48.73 5.35 -10.03
N LYS A 9 -48.77 6.68 -10.07
CA LYS A 9 -47.56 7.52 -9.96
C LYS A 9 -46.88 7.40 -8.57
N LYS A 10 -47.67 7.42 -7.48
CA LYS A 10 -47.15 7.22 -6.12
C LYS A 10 -46.57 5.81 -5.93
N LEU A 11 -47.24 4.79 -6.43
CA LEU A 11 -46.78 3.40 -6.34
C LEU A 11 -45.46 3.21 -7.10
N ARG A 12 -45.32 3.79 -8.29
CA ARG A 12 -44.08 3.79 -9.09
C ARG A 12 -42.92 4.45 -8.34
N LEU A 13 -43.16 5.60 -7.70
CA LEU A 13 -42.16 6.28 -6.88
C LEU A 13 -41.69 5.43 -5.67
N VAL A 14 -42.62 4.76 -5.00
CA VAL A 14 -42.29 3.86 -3.89
C VAL A 14 -41.45 2.68 -4.38
N PHE A 15 -41.79 2.05 -5.50
CA PHE A 15 -40.97 0.98 -6.08
C PHE A 15 -39.57 1.43 -6.47
N ILE A 16 -39.43 2.62 -7.05
CA ILE A 16 -38.11 3.19 -7.38
C ILE A 16 -37.29 3.44 -6.12
N LEU A 17 -37.90 4.01 -5.08
CA LEU A 17 -37.22 4.25 -3.79
C LEU A 17 -36.78 2.95 -3.11
N VAL A 18 -37.64 1.95 -3.10
CA VAL A 18 -37.29 0.62 -2.52
C VAL A 18 -36.16 -0.02 -3.31
N PHE A 19 -36.22 0.04 -4.66
CA PHE A 19 -35.12 -0.49 -5.50
C PHE A 19 -33.79 0.23 -5.27
N LEU A 20 -33.81 1.57 -5.15
CA LEU A 20 -32.61 2.36 -4.84
C LEU A 20 -32.04 2.02 -3.46
N LEU A 21 -32.90 1.85 -2.45
CA LEU A 21 -32.47 1.44 -1.11
C LEU A 21 -31.87 0.03 -1.11
N GLN A 22 -32.47 -0.91 -1.81
CA GLN A 22 -31.92 -2.26 -1.96
C GLN A 22 -30.56 -2.26 -2.67
N PHE A 23 -30.43 -1.45 -3.73
CA PHE A 23 -29.17 -1.29 -4.46
C PHE A 23 -28.06 -0.70 -3.57
N GLN A 24 -28.40 0.34 -2.78
CA GLN A 24 -27.45 0.92 -1.81
C GLN A 24 -27.04 -0.08 -0.73
N PHE A 25 -28.00 -0.87 -0.23
CA PHE A 25 -27.72 -1.89 0.78
C PHE A 25 -26.82 -3.01 0.23
N MET A 26 -27.07 -3.47 -1.01
CA MET A 26 -26.21 -4.45 -1.66
C MET A 26 -24.78 -3.90 -1.83
N LYS A 27 -24.64 -2.67 -2.32
CA LYS A 27 -23.33 -2.03 -2.50
C LYS A 27 -22.59 -1.87 -1.18
N ALA A 28 -23.28 -1.51 -0.09
CA ALA A 28 -22.69 -1.41 1.25
C ALA A 28 -22.25 -2.76 1.81
N SER A 29 -22.99 -3.83 1.53
CA SER A 29 -22.61 -5.18 1.95
C SER A 29 -21.40 -5.71 1.18
N GLU A 30 -21.28 -5.37 -0.09
CA GLU A 30 -20.17 -5.74 -0.97
C GLU A 30 -18.87 -5.04 -0.55
N THR A 31 -18.92 -3.72 -0.31
CA THR A 31 -17.76 -2.96 0.19
C THR A 31 -17.28 -3.46 1.55
N LYS A 32 -18.19 -3.78 2.47
CA LYS A 32 -17.83 -4.36 3.77
C LYS A 32 -17.17 -5.74 3.65
N SER A 33 -17.61 -6.54 2.68
CA SER A 33 -16.99 -7.84 2.38
C SER A 33 -15.56 -7.66 1.86
N GLU A 34 -15.33 -6.69 0.98
CA GLU A 34 -13.99 -6.38 0.45
C GLU A 34 -13.05 -5.84 1.54
N GLU A 35 -13.52 -4.95 2.41
CA GLU A 35 -12.74 -4.46 3.56
C GLU A 35 -12.33 -5.59 4.50
N ASN A 36 -13.22 -6.54 4.76
CA ASN A 36 -12.91 -7.70 5.58
C ASN A 36 -11.82 -8.58 4.94
N LYS A 37 -11.93 -8.87 3.63
CA LYS A 37 -10.93 -9.63 2.87
C LYS A 37 -9.58 -8.91 2.84
N LEU A 38 -9.57 -7.60 2.60
CA LEU A 38 -8.36 -6.79 2.66
C LEU A 38 -7.65 -6.91 4.01
N SER A 39 -8.41 -6.77 5.11
CA SER A 39 -7.89 -6.90 6.48
C SER A 39 -7.34 -8.31 6.75
N GLU A 40 -8.00 -9.35 6.25
CA GLU A 40 -7.56 -10.74 6.38
C GLU A 40 -6.24 -10.97 5.65
N PHE A 41 -6.14 -10.62 4.37
CA PHE A 41 -4.91 -10.77 3.60
C PHE A 41 -3.76 -9.98 4.19
N TRP A 42 -3.99 -8.74 4.62
CA TRP A 42 -2.95 -7.94 5.24
C TRP A 42 -2.43 -8.55 6.53
N LYS A 43 -3.32 -9.01 7.42
CA LYS A 43 -2.93 -9.69 8.67
C LYS A 43 -2.18 -10.99 8.40
N SER A 44 -2.66 -11.78 7.43
CA SER A 44 -2.01 -13.02 7.01
C SER A 44 -0.60 -12.75 6.48
N ALA A 45 -0.44 -11.75 5.61
CA ALA A 45 0.86 -11.36 5.07
C ALA A 45 1.86 -10.98 6.17
N ILE A 46 1.44 -10.16 7.15
CA ILE A 46 2.28 -9.79 8.29
C ILE A 46 2.66 -11.03 9.09
N GLN A 47 1.73 -11.92 9.36
CA GLN A 47 2.00 -13.14 10.12
C GLN A 47 2.95 -14.08 9.36
N ASN A 48 2.75 -14.24 8.05
CA ASN A 48 3.63 -15.04 7.20
C ASN A 48 5.06 -14.47 7.18
N ASN A 49 5.22 -13.14 7.11
CA ASN A 49 6.53 -12.50 7.21
C ASN A 49 7.21 -12.77 8.57
N ARG A 50 6.48 -12.67 9.68
CA ARG A 50 7.00 -12.98 11.01
C ARG A 50 7.48 -14.44 11.11
N ASN A 51 6.78 -15.34 10.46
CA ASN A 51 7.11 -16.77 10.41
C ASN A 51 8.18 -17.09 9.36
N ARG A 52 8.75 -16.11 8.66
CA ARG A 52 9.70 -16.24 7.53
C ARG A 52 9.12 -16.96 6.30
N ASN A 53 7.81 -17.08 6.21
CA ASN A 53 7.10 -17.60 5.04
C ASN A 53 6.93 -16.48 3.98
N HIS A 54 8.05 -15.94 3.49
CA HIS A 54 8.05 -14.73 2.66
C HIS A 54 7.25 -14.89 1.36
N TYR A 55 7.29 -16.06 0.70
CA TYR A 55 6.52 -16.28 -0.53
C TYR A 55 5.00 -16.26 -0.27
N ALA A 56 4.52 -16.84 0.83
CA ALA A 56 3.13 -16.75 1.22
C ALA A 56 2.73 -15.30 1.55
N ALA A 57 3.61 -14.53 2.20
CA ALA A 57 3.39 -13.12 2.46
C ALA A 57 3.28 -12.30 1.16
N LEU A 58 4.10 -12.57 0.15
CA LEU A 58 4.02 -11.91 -1.17
C LEU A 58 2.69 -12.19 -1.87
N GLU A 59 2.19 -13.41 -1.78
CA GLU A 59 0.88 -13.79 -2.35
C GLU A 59 -0.26 -13.02 -1.64
N ASP A 60 -0.25 -12.99 -0.31
CA ASP A 60 -1.25 -12.29 0.48
C ASP A 60 -1.22 -10.77 0.24
N TYR A 61 -0.03 -10.14 0.18
CA TYR A 61 0.07 -8.72 -0.19
C TYR A 61 -0.44 -8.47 -1.62
N SER A 62 -0.22 -9.39 -2.54
CA SER A 62 -0.71 -9.24 -3.91
C SER A 62 -2.23 -9.29 -3.98
N LYS A 63 -2.87 -10.21 -3.25
CA LYS A 63 -4.34 -10.27 -3.10
C LYS A 63 -4.89 -9.01 -2.42
N ALA A 64 -4.19 -8.48 -1.41
CA ALA A 64 -4.57 -7.23 -0.76
C ALA A 64 -4.49 -6.04 -1.73
N LEU A 65 -3.48 -6.00 -2.60
CA LEU A 65 -3.31 -4.95 -3.61
C LEU A 65 -4.33 -5.02 -4.75
N GLU A 66 -4.90 -6.20 -5.07
CA GLU A 66 -6.03 -6.32 -5.98
C GLU A 66 -7.26 -5.59 -5.44
N ILE A 67 -7.47 -5.61 -4.11
CA ILE A 67 -8.58 -4.93 -3.44
C ILE A 67 -8.27 -3.43 -3.24
N ALA A 68 -7.03 -3.11 -2.85
CA ALA A 68 -6.61 -1.75 -2.51
C ALA A 68 -5.35 -1.30 -3.30
N PRO A 69 -5.48 -1.07 -4.63
CA PRO A 69 -4.34 -0.80 -5.52
C PRO A 69 -3.62 0.52 -5.25
N ASN A 70 -4.22 1.43 -4.48
CA ASN A 70 -3.64 2.72 -4.12
C ASN A 70 -3.20 2.79 -2.65
N ASN A 71 -2.95 1.65 -2.02
CA ASN A 71 -2.46 1.62 -0.64
C ASN A 71 -0.93 1.55 -0.60
N HIS A 72 -0.29 2.68 -0.28
CA HIS A 72 1.18 2.79 -0.21
C HIS A 72 1.82 1.83 0.79
N LEU A 73 1.13 1.49 1.91
CA LEU A 73 1.67 0.58 2.91
C LEU A 73 1.71 -0.87 2.44
N LEU A 74 0.80 -1.29 1.58
CA LEU A 74 0.83 -2.64 1.00
C LEU A 74 2.03 -2.79 0.06
N PHE A 75 2.26 -1.82 -0.82
CA PHE A 75 3.47 -1.80 -1.65
C PHE A 75 4.74 -1.78 -0.81
N TYR A 76 4.80 -0.91 0.18
CA TYR A 76 5.97 -0.81 1.06
C TYR A 76 6.26 -2.14 1.76
N ASN A 77 5.27 -2.76 2.39
CA ASN A 77 5.47 -4.02 3.11
C ASN A 77 5.81 -5.19 2.17
N ARG A 78 5.23 -5.22 0.96
CA ARG A 78 5.62 -6.20 -0.06
C ARG A 78 7.05 -5.95 -0.54
N GLY A 79 7.45 -4.70 -0.73
CA GLY A 79 8.82 -4.30 -1.01
C GLY A 79 9.82 -4.77 0.05
N LEU A 80 9.50 -4.60 1.33
CA LEU A 80 10.29 -5.15 2.44
C LEU A 80 10.40 -6.68 2.36
N THR A 81 9.31 -7.35 1.99
CA THR A 81 9.32 -8.81 1.83
C THR A 81 10.24 -9.24 0.68
N TYR A 82 10.22 -8.52 -0.45
CA TYR A 82 11.15 -8.73 -1.55
C TYR A 82 12.60 -8.48 -1.13
N ALA A 83 12.86 -7.41 -0.37
CA ALA A 83 14.20 -7.12 0.14
C ALA A 83 14.73 -8.23 1.06
N ASN A 84 13.89 -8.78 1.94
CA ASN A 84 14.23 -9.93 2.79
C ASN A 84 14.60 -11.19 1.98
N LEU A 85 14.04 -11.34 0.78
CA LEU A 85 14.39 -12.41 -0.16
C LEU A 85 15.58 -12.05 -1.08
N GLN A 86 16.23 -10.90 -0.88
CA GLN A 86 17.28 -10.36 -1.76
C GLN A 86 16.81 -10.10 -3.20
N LEU A 87 15.51 -10.00 -3.41
CA LEU A 87 14.89 -9.64 -4.70
C LEU A 87 14.84 -8.11 -4.84
N LEU A 88 16.02 -7.48 -4.86
CA LEU A 88 16.19 -6.04 -4.68
C LEU A 88 15.53 -5.20 -5.79
N THR A 89 15.50 -5.69 -7.02
CA THR A 89 14.84 -5.00 -8.14
C THR A 89 13.33 -4.92 -7.94
N GLN A 90 12.71 -6.00 -7.46
CA GLN A 90 11.28 -6.05 -7.14
C GLN A 90 10.97 -5.15 -5.93
N ALA A 91 11.84 -5.17 -4.92
CA ALA A 91 11.72 -4.29 -3.75
C ALA A 91 11.73 -2.81 -4.15
N ILE A 92 12.69 -2.39 -4.99
CA ILE A 92 12.79 -1.01 -5.50
C ILE A 92 11.53 -0.62 -6.27
N ASN A 93 10.98 -1.52 -7.09
CA ASN A 93 9.74 -1.24 -7.83
C ASN A 93 8.55 -1.00 -6.90
N ASP A 94 8.41 -1.80 -5.85
CA ASP A 94 7.35 -1.63 -4.87
C ASP A 94 7.55 -0.39 -3.99
N PHE A 95 8.77 -0.06 -3.60
CA PHE A 95 9.06 1.20 -2.92
C PHE A 95 8.77 2.42 -3.82
N ASN A 96 9.05 2.33 -5.13
CA ASN A 96 8.67 3.36 -6.09
C ASN A 96 7.16 3.59 -6.14
N ASN A 97 6.36 2.51 -6.17
CA ASN A 97 4.91 2.61 -6.14
C ASN A 97 4.41 3.23 -4.82
N SER A 98 4.98 2.80 -3.69
CA SER A 98 4.67 3.37 -2.38
C SER A 98 4.93 4.89 -2.33
N ILE A 99 6.11 5.32 -2.76
CA ILE A 99 6.52 6.74 -2.80
C ILE A 99 5.68 7.54 -3.80
N LYS A 100 5.33 6.96 -4.94
CA LYS A 100 4.46 7.60 -5.93
C LYS A 100 3.07 7.90 -5.35
N ILE A 101 2.53 7.00 -4.55
CA ILE A 101 1.23 7.18 -3.89
C ILE A 101 1.35 8.16 -2.72
N LYS A 102 2.43 8.07 -1.94
CA LYS A 102 2.70 8.93 -0.78
C LYS A 102 4.11 9.53 -0.85
N PRO A 103 4.29 10.71 -1.49
CA PRO A 103 5.61 11.33 -1.71
C PRO A 103 6.34 11.82 -0.45
N ASP A 104 5.64 11.92 0.68
CA ASP A 104 6.18 12.30 1.99
C ASP A 104 6.45 11.09 2.91
N PHE A 105 6.49 9.88 2.34
CA PHE A 105 6.72 8.67 3.10
C PHE A 105 8.23 8.37 3.26
N GLY A 106 8.84 8.96 4.28
CA GLY A 106 10.28 8.83 4.59
C GLY A 106 10.80 7.37 4.63
N PRO A 107 10.10 6.41 5.28
CA PRO A 107 10.51 5.00 5.26
C PRO A 107 10.67 4.43 3.85
N GLY A 108 9.78 4.77 2.90
CA GLY A 108 9.86 4.30 1.52
C GLY A 108 11.16 4.72 0.83
N TYR A 109 11.60 5.96 1.03
CA TYR A 109 12.90 6.43 0.53
C TYR A 109 14.06 5.75 1.25
N GLY A 110 14.01 5.64 2.59
CA GLY A 110 15.07 5.03 3.38
C GLY A 110 15.36 3.59 2.94
N ASP A 111 14.32 2.76 2.83
CA ASP A 111 14.48 1.35 2.49
C ASP A 111 14.76 1.15 0.99
N ARG A 112 14.29 2.03 0.10
CA ARG A 112 14.73 2.06 -1.29
C ARG A 112 16.21 2.43 -1.41
N GLY A 113 16.67 3.39 -0.61
CA GLY A 113 18.07 3.75 -0.49
C GLY A 113 18.94 2.57 -0.05
N MET A 114 18.50 1.78 0.92
CA MET A 114 19.19 0.55 1.31
C MET A 114 19.27 -0.45 0.15
N ALA A 115 18.15 -0.68 -0.56
CA ALA A 115 18.15 -1.58 -1.71
C ALA A 115 19.08 -1.09 -2.85
N PHE A 116 19.16 0.23 -3.10
CA PHE A 116 20.14 0.79 -4.02
C PHE A 116 21.59 0.61 -3.54
N TYR A 117 21.82 0.76 -2.24
CA TYR A 117 23.13 0.56 -1.64
C TYR A 117 23.61 -0.90 -1.81
N ASP A 118 22.74 -1.86 -1.56
CA ASP A 118 23.01 -3.29 -1.72
C ASP A 118 23.28 -3.68 -3.20
N LEU A 119 22.77 -2.90 -4.15
CA LEU A 119 23.07 -3.02 -5.58
C LEU A 119 24.30 -2.20 -6.03
N ASP A 120 25.09 -1.66 -5.10
CA ASP A 120 26.24 -0.75 -5.32
C ASP A 120 25.88 0.53 -6.12
N GLN A 121 24.61 0.94 -6.13
CA GLN A 121 24.11 2.18 -6.75
C GLN A 121 24.18 3.33 -5.75
N LYS A 122 25.39 3.66 -5.30
CA LYS A 122 25.64 4.59 -4.18
C LYS A 122 25.04 5.98 -4.36
N ASP A 123 25.10 6.54 -5.56
CA ASP A 123 24.56 7.89 -5.81
C ASP A 123 23.03 7.93 -5.59
N LYS A 124 22.31 6.89 -6.03
CA LYS A 124 20.87 6.80 -5.82
C LYS A 124 20.55 6.55 -4.34
N ALA A 125 21.32 5.69 -3.69
CA ALA A 125 21.18 5.44 -2.27
C ALA A 125 21.35 6.73 -1.46
N CYS A 126 22.39 7.53 -1.76
CA CYS A 126 22.61 8.79 -1.08
C CYS A 126 21.49 9.80 -1.29
N ALA A 127 20.98 9.93 -2.52
CA ALA A 127 19.85 10.80 -2.80
C ALA A 127 18.61 10.42 -1.99
N ASP A 128 18.32 9.12 -1.90
CA ASP A 128 17.19 8.58 -1.15
C ASP A 128 17.36 8.77 0.37
N PHE A 129 18.55 8.52 0.92
CA PHE A 129 18.80 8.76 2.33
C PHE A 129 18.68 10.23 2.71
N LYS A 130 19.17 11.16 1.87
CA LYS A 130 18.98 12.59 2.08
C LYS A 130 17.50 12.95 2.08
N LYS A 131 16.74 12.44 1.10
CA LYS A 131 15.29 12.68 1.03
C LYS A 131 14.55 12.10 2.24
N ALA A 132 14.91 10.89 2.70
CA ALA A 132 14.33 10.30 3.90
C ALA A 132 14.69 11.10 5.17
N ALA A 133 15.90 11.65 5.25
CA ALA A 133 16.33 12.51 6.34
C ALA A 133 15.57 13.84 6.36
N ASP A 134 15.33 14.46 5.19
CA ASP A 134 14.50 15.66 5.05
C ASP A 134 13.05 15.43 5.50
N LEU A 135 12.59 14.17 5.40
CA LEU A 135 11.29 13.71 5.91
C LEU A 135 11.34 13.20 7.36
N GLU A 136 12.40 13.54 8.10
CA GLU A 136 12.61 13.22 9.51
C GLU A 136 12.64 11.71 9.83
N TYR A 137 12.95 10.87 8.84
CA TYR A 137 13.08 9.44 9.07
C TYR A 137 14.38 9.13 9.84
N LYS A 138 14.25 8.81 11.14
CA LYS A 138 15.37 8.68 12.09
C LYS A 138 16.46 7.70 11.65
N LEU A 139 16.09 6.59 11.02
CA LEU A 139 17.06 5.61 10.54
C LEU A 139 17.95 6.18 9.43
N ALA A 140 17.39 6.98 8.51
CA ALA A 140 18.16 7.64 7.48
C ALA A 140 19.10 8.71 8.07
N LEU A 141 18.63 9.47 9.06
CA LEU A 141 19.48 10.43 9.79
C LEU A 141 20.65 9.74 10.46
N SER A 142 20.44 8.61 11.15
CA SER A 142 21.52 7.87 11.79
C SER A 142 22.51 7.29 10.77
N TRP A 143 22.00 6.85 9.62
CA TRP A 143 22.81 6.31 8.54
C TRP A 143 23.70 7.37 7.90
N ILE A 144 23.18 8.58 7.58
CA ILE A 144 23.94 9.70 7.02
C ILE A 144 25.02 10.18 8.00
N ASN A 145 24.70 10.22 9.31
CA ASN A 145 25.61 10.72 10.34
C ASN A 145 26.74 9.73 10.67
N ASP A 146 26.70 8.49 10.23
CA ASP A 146 27.81 7.56 10.34
C ASP A 146 28.91 7.88 9.32
N SER A 147 29.74 8.90 9.65
CA SER A 147 30.80 9.40 8.78
C SER A 147 31.87 8.36 8.43
N LYS A 148 32.03 7.31 9.24
CA LYS A 148 32.99 6.22 8.97
C LYS A 148 32.48 5.33 7.83
N ARG A 149 31.17 5.11 7.75
CA ARG A 149 30.55 4.22 6.76
C ARG A 149 30.17 4.95 5.48
N ASN A 150 29.79 6.23 5.60
CA ASN A 150 29.04 6.95 4.55
C ASN A 150 29.73 8.24 4.06
N SER A 151 31.06 8.32 4.21
CA SER A 151 31.88 9.45 3.73
C SER A 151 31.67 9.77 2.24
N TRP A 152 31.23 8.81 1.44
CA TRP A 152 30.91 8.95 0.01
C TRP A 152 29.59 9.71 -0.23
N CYS A 153 28.67 9.75 0.72
CA CYS A 153 27.36 10.45 0.61
C CYS A 153 27.44 11.91 1.13
N ILE A 154 28.45 12.29 1.89
CA ILE A 154 28.56 13.59 2.58
C ILE A 154 29.28 14.64 1.72
N LYS A 155 29.88 14.24 0.60
CA LYS A 155 30.62 15.14 -0.32
C LYS A 155 29.73 16.07 -1.11
#